data_4bc5356c0be888b25c80c5d8fdb7807a
#
_entry.id   4bc5356c0be888b25c80c5d8fdb7807a
#
_cell.length_a   1.000
_cell.length_b   1.000
_cell.length_c   1.000
_cell.angle_alpha   90.00
_cell.angle_beta   90.00
_cell.angle_gamma   90.00
#
_symmetry.space_group_name_H-M   'P 1'
#
loop_
_entity.id
_entity.type
_entity.pdbx_description
1 polymer ?
#
loop_
_entity_poly.entity_id
_entity_poly.type
_entity_poly.pdbx_seq_one_letter_code
_entity_poly.pdbx_strand_id
1 'polypeptide(L)'
;MHLQFVESESTFDYFAATRAYLERYGKPVALYSDKHGVFRVNRKDAIGGDGMTQFGRALHALNIDIICANSSQAKGRVERANGTLQDRLVKEMRLSGIDTIAAGNAFLPAFMEQYNARFAKAPLEDRDVHRPLAGHDDLDDAFAWKEERTVSMNLTLQYDQVLFILEPTGIARSLARKRVTVIDYPDGRLAIRYNGVDLPYRTFDKRPQVNQAAIVENKRLGPILAYIAEQQKKLDMSRSAKAPRRRGQKNHMFKVG
;
A
#
# COMPACT_ATOMS: atom_id res chain seq x y z
N MET A 1 9.33 -23.69 1.57
CA MET A 1 9.80 -22.33 1.83
C MET A 1 9.43 -21.45 0.64
N HIS A 2 9.05 -20.19 0.85
CA HIS A 2 8.83 -19.19 -0.19
C HIS A 2 9.70 -17.98 0.10
N LEU A 3 10.38 -17.45 -0.91
CA LEU A 3 11.24 -16.28 -0.83
C LEU A 3 10.95 -15.36 -2.02
N GLN A 4 11.04 -14.06 -1.80
CA GLN A 4 10.86 -13.05 -2.82
C GLN A 4 11.70 -11.81 -2.49
N PHE A 5 12.38 -11.24 -3.47
CA PHE A 5 13.02 -9.94 -3.37
C PHE A 5 12.04 -8.85 -3.80
N VAL A 6 11.98 -7.78 -3.03
CA VAL A 6 11.14 -6.59 -3.28
C VAL A 6 11.97 -5.33 -3.10
N GLU A 7 11.55 -4.21 -3.70
CA GLU A 7 12.26 -2.94 -3.56
C GLU A 7 12.12 -2.35 -2.15
N SER A 8 10.96 -2.52 -1.55
CA SER A 8 10.65 -2.07 -0.20
C SER A 8 9.70 -3.04 0.48
N GLU A 9 9.76 -3.11 1.80
CA GLU A 9 8.85 -3.96 2.58
C GLU A 9 7.51 -3.25 2.78
N SER A 10 6.48 -3.69 2.07
CA SER A 10 5.12 -3.16 2.17
C SER A 10 4.08 -4.25 2.44
N THR A 11 2.89 -3.85 2.87
CA THR A 11 1.77 -4.79 3.07
C THR A 11 1.40 -5.51 1.77
N PHE A 12 1.47 -4.83 0.63
CA PHE A 12 1.18 -5.43 -0.68
C PHE A 12 2.21 -6.49 -1.08
N ASP A 13 3.47 -6.33 -0.69
CA ASP A 13 4.50 -7.35 -0.92
C ASP A 13 4.22 -8.61 -0.10
N TYR A 14 3.77 -8.44 1.15
CA TYR A 14 3.30 -9.57 1.95
C TYR A 14 2.06 -10.23 1.35
N PHE A 15 1.13 -9.47 0.81
CA PHE A 15 -0.02 -10.00 0.09
C PHE A 15 0.40 -10.84 -1.12
N ALA A 16 1.29 -10.30 -1.96
CA ALA A 16 1.77 -10.98 -3.15
C ALA A 16 2.52 -12.28 -2.81
N ALA A 17 3.43 -12.23 -1.83
CA ALA A 17 4.19 -13.40 -1.40
C ALA A 17 3.29 -14.47 -0.79
N THR A 18 2.30 -14.07 0.03
CA THR A 18 1.35 -15.00 0.64
C THR A 18 0.43 -15.61 -0.41
N ARG A 19 -0.08 -14.82 -1.33
CA ARG A 19 -0.90 -15.29 -2.45
C ARG A 19 -0.17 -16.36 -3.25
N ALA A 20 1.06 -16.10 -3.68
CA ALA A 20 1.88 -17.05 -4.43
C ALA A 20 2.12 -18.35 -3.64
N TYR A 21 2.28 -18.24 -2.32
CA TYR A 21 2.38 -19.42 -1.45
C TYR A 21 1.07 -20.22 -1.41
N LEU A 22 -0.07 -19.55 -1.21
CA LEU A 22 -1.39 -20.20 -1.13
C LEU A 22 -1.80 -20.86 -2.45
N GLU A 23 -1.53 -20.23 -3.58
CA GLU A 23 -1.79 -20.79 -4.91
C GLU A 23 -0.98 -22.05 -5.17
N ARG A 24 0.24 -22.13 -4.63
CA ARG A 24 1.13 -23.27 -4.84
C ARG A 24 0.89 -24.43 -3.85
N TYR A 25 0.63 -24.12 -2.57
CA TYR A 25 0.63 -25.11 -1.49
C TYR A 25 -0.73 -25.26 -0.79
N GLY A 26 -1.67 -24.37 -1.05
CA GLY A 26 -2.92 -24.29 -0.33
C GLY A 26 -2.80 -23.47 0.98
N LYS A 27 -3.90 -23.42 1.72
CA LYS A 27 -4.04 -22.62 2.95
C LYS A 27 -3.47 -23.38 4.16
N PRO A 28 -2.40 -22.89 4.82
CA PRO A 28 -1.97 -23.46 6.11
C PRO A 28 -3.03 -23.17 7.18
N VAL A 29 -3.01 -23.95 8.25
CA VAL A 29 -3.88 -23.70 9.43
C VAL A 29 -3.51 -22.39 10.09
N ALA A 30 -2.20 -22.13 10.25
CA ALA A 30 -1.69 -20.91 10.86
C ALA A 30 -0.34 -20.51 10.25
N LEU A 31 -0.04 -19.23 10.27
CA LEU A 31 1.28 -18.66 10.01
C LEU A 31 1.93 -18.26 11.33
N TYR A 32 3.20 -18.59 11.47
CA TYR A 32 4.00 -18.21 12.63
C TYR A 32 4.89 -17.02 12.27
N SER A 33 4.73 -15.90 12.99
CA SER A 33 5.44 -14.65 12.73
C SER A 33 6.08 -14.08 14.00
N ASP A 34 6.91 -13.05 13.83
CA ASP A 34 7.29 -12.17 14.92
C ASP A 34 6.17 -11.14 15.21
N LYS A 35 6.47 -10.17 16.09
CA LYS A 35 5.53 -9.08 16.44
C LYS A 35 5.69 -7.84 15.57
N HIS A 36 6.14 -7.98 14.33
CA HIS A 36 6.24 -6.84 13.43
C HIS A 36 4.87 -6.19 13.19
N GLY A 37 4.86 -4.88 12.96
CA GLY A 37 3.62 -4.08 12.83
C GLY A 37 2.69 -4.51 11.69
N VAL A 38 3.18 -5.23 10.70
CA VAL A 38 2.38 -5.81 9.62
C VAL A 38 1.49 -6.93 10.13
N PHE A 39 1.97 -7.74 11.09
CA PHE A 39 1.26 -8.92 11.59
C PHE A 39 0.33 -8.60 12.75
N ARG A 40 0.64 -7.58 13.54
CA ARG A 40 -0.08 -7.28 14.76
C ARG A 40 -0.17 -5.78 15.05
N VAL A 41 -1.33 -5.32 15.48
CA VAL A 41 -1.50 -4.00 16.09
C VAL A 41 -0.87 -4.02 17.49
N ASN A 42 0.26 -3.32 17.67
CA ASN A 42 1.01 -3.30 18.93
C ASN A 42 0.54 -2.19 19.90
N ARG A 43 -0.30 -1.24 19.45
CA ARG A 43 -0.84 -0.17 20.29
C ARG A 43 -2.02 -0.68 21.10
N LYS A 44 -1.92 -0.63 22.43
CA LYS A 44 -3.01 -1.00 23.36
C LYS A 44 -4.21 -0.04 23.27
N ASP A 45 -3.97 1.20 22.84
CA ASP A 45 -4.97 2.29 22.81
C ASP A 45 -5.37 2.64 21.37
N ALA A 46 -5.33 1.68 20.45
CA ALA A 46 -5.80 1.91 19.09
C ALA A 46 -7.32 2.15 19.12
N ILE A 47 -7.71 3.43 19.01
CA ILE A 47 -9.10 3.85 18.92
C ILE A 47 -9.53 3.76 17.46
N GLY A 48 -10.38 2.79 17.14
CA GLY A 48 -10.94 2.59 15.80
C GLY A 48 -10.46 1.31 15.09
N GLY A 49 -11.30 0.76 14.23
CA GLY A 49 -11.08 -0.49 13.52
C GLY A 49 -11.41 -1.73 14.36
N ASP A 50 -11.22 -2.89 13.75
CA ASP A 50 -11.45 -4.22 14.35
C ASP A 50 -10.25 -4.76 15.14
N GLY A 51 -9.21 -3.95 15.35
CA GLY A 51 -7.98 -4.34 16.04
C GLY A 51 -7.04 -5.22 15.21
N MET A 52 -7.35 -5.45 13.94
CA MET A 52 -6.52 -6.22 13.02
C MET A 52 -5.68 -5.31 12.11
N THR A 53 -4.50 -5.80 11.72
CA THR A 53 -3.75 -5.22 10.61
C THR A 53 -4.39 -5.61 9.28
N GLN A 54 -4.05 -4.93 8.18
CA GLN A 54 -4.54 -5.32 6.85
C GLN A 54 -4.15 -6.76 6.50
N PHE A 55 -2.93 -7.17 6.85
CA PHE A 55 -2.47 -8.54 6.67
C PHE A 55 -3.24 -9.52 7.55
N GLY A 56 -3.45 -9.17 8.82
CA GLY A 56 -4.26 -9.97 9.75
C GLY A 56 -5.69 -10.17 9.27
N ARG A 57 -6.31 -9.10 8.76
CA ARG A 57 -7.66 -9.14 8.17
C ARG A 57 -7.71 -10.09 6.95
N ALA A 58 -6.70 -10.00 6.07
CA ALA A 58 -6.64 -10.85 4.88
C ALA A 58 -6.55 -12.34 5.24
N LEU A 59 -5.69 -12.69 6.19
CA LEU A 59 -5.56 -14.07 6.67
C LEU A 59 -6.81 -14.57 7.40
N HIS A 60 -7.42 -13.73 8.23
CA HIS A 60 -8.68 -14.04 8.90
C HIS A 60 -9.80 -14.33 7.90
N ALA A 61 -9.92 -13.54 6.82
CA ALA A 61 -10.90 -13.78 5.75
C ALA A 61 -10.69 -15.12 5.05
N LEU A 62 -9.46 -15.62 4.99
CA LEU A 62 -9.09 -16.93 4.42
C LEU A 62 -9.10 -18.06 5.47
N ASN A 63 -9.53 -17.76 6.70
CA ASN A 63 -9.52 -18.69 7.83
C ASN A 63 -8.12 -19.26 8.12
N ILE A 64 -7.12 -18.39 8.16
CA ILE A 64 -5.73 -18.68 8.49
C ILE A 64 -5.36 -17.89 9.75
N ASP A 65 -4.92 -18.59 10.80
CA ASP A 65 -4.52 -17.95 12.05
C ASP A 65 -3.11 -17.33 11.96
N ILE A 66 -2.87 -16.31 12.78
CA ILE A 66 -1.52 -15.76 12.99
C ILE A 66 -1.08 -16.04 14.42
N ILE A 67 0.04 -16.74 14.57
CA ILE A 67 0.67 -17.02 15.86
C ILE A 67 1.91 -16.14 15.99
N CYS A 68 1.84 -15.09 16.81
CA CYS A 68 2.98 -14.20 17.04
C CYS A 68 3.91 -14.76 18.13
N ALA A 69 5.20 -14.88 17.81
CA ALA A 69 6.25 -15.27 18.75
C ALA A 69 6.36 -14.27 19.91
N ASN A 70 6.22 -14.75 21.15
CA ASN A 70 6.18 -13.92 22.35
C ASN A 70 7.50 -13.93 23.13
N SER A 71 8.42 -14.85 22.82
CA SER A 71 9.69 -15.03 23.53
C SER A 71 10.86 -15.16 22.55
N SER A 72 12.06 -14.88 23.01
CA SER A 72 13.28 -15.10 22.24
C SER A 72 13.48 -16.55 21.82
N GLN A 73 13.04 -17.50 22.64
CA GLN A 73 13.05 -18.93 22.30
C GLN A 73 12.12 -19.26 21.16
N ALA A 74 10.92 -18.66 21.13
CA ALA A 74 9.96 -18.80 20.04
C ALA A 74 10.49 -18.18 18.73
N LYS A 75 11.22 -17.06 18.81
CA LYS A 75 11.87 -16.40 17.67
C LYS A 75 13.06 -17.20 17.12
N GLY A 76 13.72 -18.00 17.94
CA GLY A 76 14.99 -18.64 17.60
C GLY A 76 14.95 -19.55 16.36
N ARG A 77 13.79 -20.03 15.93
CA ARG A 77 13.66 -20.77 14.66
C ARG A 77 13.71 -19.84 13.47
N VAL A 78 12.98 -18.73 13.54
CA VAL A 78 12.94 -17.71 12.47
C VAL A 78 14.30 -17.03 12.37
N GLU A 79 14.92 -16.66 13.48
CA GLU A 79 16.25 -16.03 13.52
C GLU A 79 17.34 -16.95 12.94
N ARG A 80 17.31 -18.25 13.25
CA ARG A 80 18.27 -19.21 12.65
C ARG A 80 18.05 -19.39 11.15
N ALA A 81 16.80 -19.46 10.70
CA ALA A 81 16.48 -19.54 9.29
C ALA A 81 16.96 -18.29 8.55
N ASN A 82 16.68 -17.11 9.09
CA ASN A 82 17.14 -15.84 8.52
C ASN A 82 18.66 -15.74 8.51
N GLY A 83 19.36 -16.11 9.59
CA GLY A 83 20.81 -16.11 9.64
C GLY A 83 21.43 -17.06 8.60
N THR A 84 20.87 -18.27 8.42
CA THR A 84 21.34 -19.21 7.40
C THR A 84 21.06 -18.68 5.99
N LEU A 85 19.90 -18.05 5.76
CA LEU A 85 19.57 -17.43 4.46
C LEU A 85 20.52 -16.27 4.15
N GLN A 86 20.75 -15.35 5.09
CA GLN A 86 21.68 -14.24 4.91
C GLN A 86 23.09 -14.70 4.58
N ASP A 87 23.57 -15.77 5.24
CA ASP A 87 24.89 -16.31 4.96
C ASP A 87 24.96 -17.00 3.59
N ARG A 88 23.97 -17.81 3.24
CA ARG A 88 24.01 -18.64 2.03
C ARG A 88 23.53 -17.92 0.79
N LEU A 89 22.36 -17.31 0.82
CA LEU A 89 21.75 -16.69 -0.35
C LEU A 89 22.62 -15.56 -0.90
N VAL A 90 23.13 -14.69 -0.02
CA VAL A 90 23.99 -13.57 -0.44
C VAL A 90 25.28 -14.06 -1.08
N LYS A 91 25.91 -15.11 -0.53
CA LYS A 91 27.14 -15.68 -1.09
C LYS A 91 26.90 -16.34 -2.44
N GLU A 92 25.84 -17.12 -2.59
CA GLU A 92 25.50 -17.81 -3.84
C GLU A 92 25.12 -16.84 -4.95
N MET A 93 24.37 -15.78 -4.63
CA MET A 93 24.07 -14.70 -5.56
C MET A 93 25.34 -13.99 -6.05
N ARG A 94 26.27 -13.68 -5.13
CA ARG A 94 27.56 -13.08 -5.50
C ARG A 94 28.38 -13.98 -6.43
N LEU A 95 28.43 -15.28 -6.14
CA LEU A 95 29.15 -16.26 -6.99
C LEU A 95 28.51 -16.36 -8.38
N SER A 96 27.18 -16.17 -8.46
CA SER A 96 26.42 -16.21 -9.72
C SER A 96 26.37 -14.86 -10.44
N GLY A 97 27.01 -13.81 -9.91
CA GLY A 97 27.00 -12.46 -10.50
C GLY A 97 25.62 -11.81 -10.52
N ILE A 98 24.75 -12.14 -9.55
CA ILE A 98 23.38 -11.63 -9.48
C ILE A 98 23.37 -10.36 -8.63
N ASP A 99 22.94 -9.23 -9.23
CA ASP A 99 22.93 -7.90 -8.61
C ASP A 99 21.59 -7.14 -8.79
N THR A 100 20.62 -7.73 -9.49
CA THR A 100 19.30 -7.12 -9.70
C THR A 100 18.20 -7.93 -9.03
N ILE A 101 17.11 -7.25 -8.63
CA ILE A 101 15.91 -7.88 -8.04
C ILE A 101 15.30 -8.90 -9.00
N ALA A 102 15.23 -8.58 -10.30
CA ALA A 102 14.66 -9.48 -11.30
C ALA A 102 15.50 -10.77 -11.44
N ALA A 103 16.82 -10.65 -11.55
CA ALA A 103 17.73 -11.79 -11.63
C ALA A 103 17.71 -12.59 -10.30
N GLY A 104 17.64 -11.91 -9.17
CA GLY A 104 17.50 -12.53 -7.86
C GLY A 104 16.21 -13.36 -7.76
N ASN A 105 15.08 -12.81 -8.16
CA ASN A 105 13.80 -13.53 -8.14
C ASN A 105 13.79 -14.73 -9.12
N ALA A 106 14.46 -14.63 -10.26
CA ALA A 106 14.64 -15.75 -11.20
C ALA A 106 15.51 -16.88 -10.61
N PHE A 107 16.48 -16.53 -9.76
CA PHE A 107 17.38 -17.48 -9.10
C PHE A 107 16.72 -18.22 -7.92
N LEU A 108 15.79 -17.56 -7.19
CA LEU A 108 15.21 -18.08 -5.96
C LEU A 108 14.57 -19.46 -6.06
N PRO A 109 13.84 -19.87 -7.13
CA PRO A 109 13.24 -21.20 -7.20
C PRO A 109 14.27 -22.32 -7.07
N ALA A 110 15.37 -22.27 -7.82
CA ALA A 110 16.44 -23.25 -7.76
C ALA A 110 17.17 -23.23 -6.41
N PHE A 111 17.42 -22.04 -5.87
CA PHE A 111 18.00 -21.89 -4.54
C PHE A 111 17.12 -22.51 -3.46
N MET A 112 15.79 -22.26 -3.47
CA MET A 112 14.85 -22.81 -2.50
C MET A 112 14.81 -24.33 -2.53
N GLU A 113 14.88 -24.94 -3.71
CA GLU A 113 14.92 -26.39 -3.87
C GLU A 113 16.17 -26.97 -3.21
N GLN A 114 17.36 -26.44 -3.56
CA GLN A 114 18.63 -26.85 -2.95
C GLN A 114 18.69 -26.62 -1.45
N TYR A 115 18.19 -25.47 -1.00
CA TYR A 115 18.14 -25.13 0.41
C TYR A 115 17.26 -26.13 1.18
N ASN A 116 16.08 -26.42 0.67
CA ASN A 116 15.16 -27.38 1.30
C ASN A 116 15.76 -28.78 1.33
N ALA A 117 16.36 -29.25 0.25
CA ALA A 117 17.02 -30.56 0.20
C ALA A 117 18.13 -30.69 1.27
N ARG A 118 18.84 -29.60 1.56
CA ARG A 118 19.98 -29.62 2.50
C ARG A 118 19.59 -29.37 3.96
N PHE A 119 18.62 -28.47 4.22
CA PHE A 119 18.34 -27.95 5.55
C PHE A 119 16.95 -28.29 6.09
N ALA A 120 16.04 -28.79 5.25
CA ALA A 120 14.73 -29.20 5.74
C ALA A 120 14.91 -30.41 6.67
N LYS A 121 14.19 -30.36 7.78
CA LYS A 121 14.08 -31.49 8.72
C LYS A 121 12.71 -32.11 8.55
N ALA A 122 12.65 -33.43 8.63
CA ALA A 122 11.38 -34.12 8.67
C ALA A 122 10.50 -33.58 9.81
N PRO A 123 9.22 -33.28 9.54
CA PRO A 123 8.30 -32.86 10.57
C PRO A 123 8.11 -33.99 11.60
N LEU A 124 7.71 -33.64 12.83
CA LEU A 124 7.41 -34.61 13.86
C LEU A 124 6.22 -35.51 13.46
N GLU A 125 5.24 -34.91 12.80
CA GLU A 125 4.11 -35.57 12.18
C GLU A 125 4.15 -35.33 10.67
N ASP A 126 4.04 -36.40 9.90
CA ASP A 126 4.15 -36.35 8.42
C ASP A 126 2.83 -35.94 7.74
N ARG A 127 1.82 -35.64 8.52
CA ARG A 127 0.51 -35.24 8.03
C ARG A 127 0.56 -33.77 7.46
N ASP A 128 0.31 -33.63 6.17
CA ASP A 128 0.07 -32.34 5.58
C ASP A 128 -1.32 -31.81 5.98
N VAL A 129 -1.35 -30.64 6.63
CA VAL A 129 -2.57 -29.99 7.11
C VAL A 129 -2.95 -28.77 6.27
N HIS A 130 -2.31 -28.56 5.11
CA HIS A 130 -2.75 -27.54 4.17
C HIS A 130 -4.13 -27.90 3.63
N ARG A 131 -4.97 -26.89 3.53
CA ARG A 131 -6.32 -27.00 2.96
C ARG A 131 -6.28 -26.46 1.52
N PRO A 132 -6.91 -27.12 0.55
CA PRO A 132 -6.99 -26.58 -0.80
C PRO A 132 -7.73 -25.23 -0.79
N LEU A 133 -7.45 -24.38 -1.78
CA LEU A 133 -8.25 -23.21 -2.05
C LEU A 133 -9.65 -23.67 -2.49
N ALA A 134 -10.68 -23.14 -1.84
CA ALA A 134 -12.06 -23.41 -2.20
C ALA A 134 -12.57 -22.41 -3.25
N GLY A 135 -13.61 -22.76 -4.00
CA GLY A 135 -14.15 -21.89 -5.04
C GLY A 135 -14.74 -20.58 -4.53
N HIS A 136 -14.96 -20.43 -3.23
CA HIS A 136 -15.41 -19.20 -2.58
C HIS A 136 -14.27 -18.37 -1.98
N ASP A 137 -13.02 -18.85 -2.03
CA ASP A 137 -11.86 -18.10 -1.59
C ASP A 137 -11.48 -17.07 -2.65
N ASP A 138 -11.97 -15.85 -2.51
CA ASP A 138 -11.59 -14.73 -3.37
C ASP A 138 -10.28 -14.11 -2.87
N LEU A 139 -9.17 -14.52 -3.50
CA LEU A 139 -7.84 -14.02 -3.15
C LEU A 139 -7.66 -12.55 -3.54
N ASP A 140 -8.33 -12.08 -4.58
CA ASP A 140 -8.26 -10.67 -4.97
C ASP A 140 -8.90 -9.80 -3.89
N ASP A 141 -10.10 -10.17 -3.43
CA ASP A 141 -10.79 -9.46 -2.36
C ASP A 141 -10.08 -9.61 -1.00
N ALA A 142 -9.53 -10.79 -0.70
CA ALA A 142 -8.81 -11.02 0.56
C ALA A 142 -7.54 -10.17 0.65
N PHE A 143 -6.74 -10.14 -0.42
CA PHE A 143 -5.46 -9.41 -0.49
C PHE A 143 -5.58 -8.00 -1.09
N ALA A 144 -6.74 -7.38 -1.01
CA ALA A 144 -6.92 -5.95 -1.25
C ALA A 144 -6.76 -5.16 0.06
N TRP A 145 -6.31 -3.92 -0.04
CA TRP A 145 -6.34 -2.98 1.09
C TRP A 145 -7.77 -2.52 1.31
N LYS A 146 -8.26 -2.59 2.55
CA LYS A 146 -9.63 -2.20 2.89
C LYS A 146 -9.65 -1.12 3.95
N GLU A 147 -10.38 -0.07 3.70
CA GLU A 147 -10.49 1.05 4.64
C GLU A 147 -11.93 1.56 4.74
N GLU A 148 -12.40 1.75 5.97
CA GLU A 148 -13.72 2.33 6.19
C GLU A 148 -13.69 3.84 6.00
N ARG A 149 -14.65 4.36 5.25
CA ARG A 149 -14.88 5.79 5.04
C ARG A 149 -16.33 6.15 5.29
N THR A 150 -16.54 7.32 5.88
CA THR A 150 -17.90 7.86 6.09
C THR A 150 -18.34 8.64 4.87
N VAL A 151 -19.50 8.33 4.34
CA VAL A 151 -20.11 9.04 3.22
C VAL A 151 -20.69 10.37 3.73
N SER A 152 -20.40 11.47 3.03
CA SER A 152 -20.96 12.79 3.34
C SER A 152 -22.45 12.87 3.00
N MET A 153 -23.10 13.98 3.40
CA MET A 153 -24.50 14.26 3.02
C MET A 153 -24.68 14.35 1.50
N ASN A 154 -23.64 14.75 0.77
CA ASN A 154 -23.66 14.89 -0.69
C ASN A 154 -23.20 13.62 -1.42
N LEU A 155 -23.23 12.47 -0.75
CA LEU A 155 -22.81 11.17 -1.28
C LEU A 155 -21.35 11.17 -1.75
N THR A 156 -20.47 11.91 -1.08
CA THR A 156 -19.05 11.94 -1.36
C THR A 156 -18.24 11.33 -0.23
N LEU A 157 -17.08 10.77 -0.57
CA LEU A 157 -16.06 10.35 0.39
C LEU A 157 -14.66 10.67 -0.16
N GLN A 158 -13.71 10.76 0.73
CA GLN A 158 -12.30 11.02 0.36
C GLN A 158 -11.45 9.82 0.71
N TYR A 159 -10.65 9.38 -0.27
CA TYR A 159 -9.63 8.35 -0.10
C TYR A 159 -8.41 8.73 -0.93
N ASP A 160 -7.22 8.57 -0.40
CA ASP A 160 -5.92 8.87 -1.04
C ASP A 160 -5.90 10.22 -1.79
N GLN A 161 -6.38 11.30 -1.11
CA GLN A 161 -6.49 12.67 -1.64
C GLN A 161 -7.45 12.84 -2.83
N VAL A 162 -8.11 11.79 -3.29
CA VAL A 162 -9.12 11.82 -4.34
C VAL A 162 -10.52 11.92 -3.72
N LEU A 163 -11.38 12.73 -4.31
CA LEU A 163 -12.79 12.80 -3.93
C LEU A 163 -13.59 11.82 -4.80
N PHE A 164 -14.27 10.90 -4.17
CA PHE A 164 -15.19 9.96 -4.80
C PHE A 164 -16.62 10.43 -4.60
N ILE A 165 -17.40 10.43 -5.67
CA ILE A 165 -18.82 10.81 -5.68
C ILE A 165 -19.60 9.55 -6.03
N LEU A 166 -20.38 9.04 -5.07
CA LEU A 166 -21.26 7.89 -5.30
C LEU A 166 -22.38 8.29 -6.26
N GLU A 167 -22.69 7.43 -7.21
CA GLU A 167 -23.85 7.62 -8.06
C GLU A 167 -25.13 7.43 -7.23
N PRO A 168 -26.14 8.29 -7.40
CA PRO A 168 -27.33 8.32 -6.56
C PRO A 168 -28.30 7.17 -6.89
N THR A 169 -27.81 5.93 -6.77
CA THR A 169 -28.65 4.72 -6.85
C THR A 169 -29.59 4.61 -5.64
N GLY A 170 -30.55 3.71 -5.67
CA GLY A 170 -31.48 3.51 -4.56
C GLY A 170 -30.76 3.23 -3.22
N ILE A 171 -29.72 2.41 -3.23
CA ILE A 171 -28.90 2.08 -2.05
C ILE A 171 -28.06 3.29 -1.63
N ALA A 172 -27.34 3.91 -2.58
CA ALA A 172 -26.41 5.01 -2.30
C ALA A 172 -27.11 6.20 -1.63
N ARG A 173 -28.34 6.53 -2.00
CA ARG A 173 -29.11 7.63 -1.37
C ARG A 173 -29.30 7.44 0.14
N SER A 174 -29.36 6.21 0.62
CA SER A 174 -29.53 5.90 2.05
C SER A 174 -28.21 5.88 2.82
N LEU A 175 -27.06 6.12 2.17
CA LEU A 175 -25.73 5.98 2.77
C LEU A 175 -25.16 7.27 3.35
N ALA A 176 -25.85 8.39 3.25
CA ALA A 176 -25.43 9.63 3.89
C ALA A 176 -25.11 9.39 5.39
N ARG A 177 -23.93 9.81 5.84
CA ARG A 177 -23.37 9.60 7.19
C ARG A 177 -23.10 8.13 7.57
N LYS A 178 -23.30 7.17 6.70
CA LYS A 178 -22.93 5.77 6.94
C LYS A 178 -21.51 5.49 6.50
N ARG A 179 -20.95 4.40 7.03
CA ARG A 179 -19.65 3.90 6.65
C ARG A 179 -19.76 2.97 5.45
N VAL A 180 -18.83 3.09 4.55
CA VAL A 180 -18.60 2.19 3.40
C VAL A 180 -17.17 1.73 3.42
N THR A 181 -16.89 0.59 2.81
CA THR A 181 -15.53 0.08 2.67
C THR A 181 -14.97 0.48 1.31
N VAL A 182 -13.87 1.18 1.31
CA VAL A 182 -13.04 1.39 0.12
C VAL A 182 -12.09 0.21 0.02
N ILE A 183 -12.05 -0.40 -1.15
CA ILE A 183 -11.23 -1.57 -1.45
C ILE A 183 -10.24 -1.16 -2.53
N ASP A 184 -8.96 -1.21 -2.20
CA ASP A 184 -7.86 -0.86 -3.10
C ASP A 184 -7.10 -2.14 -3.44
N TYR A 185 -7.17 -2.52 -4.71
CA TYR A 185 -6.59 -3.75 -5.20
C TYR A 185 -5.14 -3.55 -5.63
N PRO A 186 -4.28 -4.59 -5.52
CA PRO A 186 -2.87 -4.50 -5.92
C PRO A 186 -2.65 -4.11 -7.39
N ASP A 187 -3.63 -4.34 -8.25
CA ASP A 187 -3.61 -4.00 -9.68
C ASP A 187 -4.02 -2.55 -9.99
N GLY A 188 -4.30 -1.74 -8.96
CA GLY A 188 -4.72 -0.34 -9.07
C GLY A 188 -6.22 -0.15 -9.29
N ARG A 189 -7.02 -1.22 -9.36
CA ARG A 189 -8.49 -1.11 -9.32
C ARG A 189 -8.92 -0.65 -7.94
N LEU A 190 -10.02 0.10 -7.88
CA LEU A 190 -10.63 0.52 -6.64
C LEU A 190 -12.13 0.21 -6.67
N ALA A 191 -12.66 -0.29 -5.57
CA ALA A 191 -14.09 -0.48 -5.39
C ALA A 191 -14.57 0.20 -4.10
N ILE A 192 -15.84 0.61 -4.09
CA ILE A 192 -16.50 1.12 -2.88
C ILE A 192 -17.66 0.18 -2.61
N ARG A 193 -17.65 -0.45 -1.41
CA ARG A 193 -18.61 -1.52 -1.09
C ARG A 193 -19.41 -1.20 0.17
N TYR A 194 -20.69 -1.52 0.14
CA TYR A 194 -21.57 -1.48 1.30
C TYR A 194 -22.37 -2.78 1.43
N ASN A 195 -22.26 -3.46 2.54
CA ASN A 195 -22.92 -4.75 2.81
C ASN A 195 -22.79 -5.76 1.66
N GLY A 196 -21.58 -5.92 1.12
CA GLY A 196 -21.29 -6.87 0.04
C GLY A 196 -21.66 -6.38 -1.37
N VAL A 197 -22.27 -5.19 -1.51
CA VAL A 197 -22.68 -4.64 -2.80
C VAL A 197 -21.72 -3.54 -3.22
N ASP A 198 -21.15 -3.65 -4.41
CA ASP A 198 -20.28 -2.62 -4.99
C ASP A 198 -21.14 -1.43 -5.47
N LEU A 199 -20.70 -0.23 -5.10
CA LEU A 199 -21.38 1.02 -5.39
C LEU A 199 -20.72 1.70 -6.60
N PRO A 200 -21.49 2.10 -7.61
CA PRO A 200 -20.94 2.87 -8.72
C PRO A 200 -20.55 4.27 -8.22
N TYR A 201 -19.41 4.74 -8.71
CA TYR A 201 -18.86 6.03 -8.35
C TYR A 201 -18.14 6.68 -9.54
N ARG A 202 -17.88 7.96 -9.40
CA ARG A 202 -16.97 8.74 -10.26
C ARG A 202 -15.96 9.46 -9.38
N THR A 203 -14.77 9.66 -9.90
CA THR A 203 -13.70 10.39 -9.20
C THR A 203 -13.73 11.86 -9.57
N PHE A 204 -13.45 12.71 -8.59
CA PHE A 204 -13.16 14.11 -8.81
C PHE A 204 -11.79 14.40 -8.22
N ASP A 205 -10.82 14.66 -9.09
CA ASP A 205 -9.50 15.09 -8.67
C ASP A 205 -9.58 16.54 -8.16
N LYS A 206 -9.28 16.75 -6.88
CA LYS A 206 -9.20 18.08 -6.27
C LYS A 206 -8.01 18.89 -6.77
N ARG A 207 -7.01 18.24 -7.34
CA ARG A 207 -5.92 18.96 -7.99
C ARG A 207 -6.47 19.49 -9.30
N PRO A 208 -6.62 20.85 -9.47
CA PRO A 208 -6.76 21.35 -10.81
C PRO A 208 -5.57 20.75 -11.57
N GLN A 209 -5.80 20.29 -12.81
CA GLN A 209 -4.68 19.88 -13.65
C GLN A 209 -3.65 21.00 -13.57
N VAL A 210 -2.68 20.83 -12.68
CA VAL A 210 -1.47 21.61 -12.75
C VAL A 210 -0.88 21.11 -14.05
N ASN A 211 -1.05 21.87 -15.12
CA ASN A 211 -0.21 21.70 -16.29
C ASN A 211 1.19 21.61 -15.72
N GLN A 212 1.75 20.41 -15.69
CA GLN A 212 3.12 20.21 -15.26
C GLN A 212 3.90 21.21 -16.08
N ALA A 213 4.38 22.28 -15.42
CA ALA A 213 5.20 23.27 -16.06
C ALA A 213 6.24 22.49 -16.84
N ALA A 214 6.34 22.77 -18.14
CA ALA A 214 7.20 22.04 -19.03
C ALA A 214 8.53 21.79 -18.31
N ILE A 215 8.95 20.52 -18.21
CA ILE A 215 10.23 20.17 -17.62
C ILE A 215 11.27 20.90 -18.44
N VAL A 216 11.80 21.97 -17.92
CA VAL A 216 12.86 22.74 -18.58
C VAL A 216 14.15 21.96 -18.32
N GLU A 217 14.41 21.02 -19.18
CA GLU A 217 15.74 20.45 -19.33
C GLU A 217 16.63 21.56 -19.83
N ASN A 218 17.34 22.16 -18.93
CA ASN A 218 18.55 22.97 -19.16
C ASN A 218 18.48 24.44 -18.68
N LYS A 219 19.61 24.85 -18.19
CA LYS A 219 20.19 26.09 -17.66
C LYS A 219 19.73 27.46 -18.21
N ARG A 220 18.61 27.57 -18.89
CA ARG A 220 18.06 28.85 -19.39
C ARG A 220 16.86 29.37 -18.58
N LEU A 221 17.05 29.41 -17.26
CA LEU A 221 16.04 29.98 -16.34
C LEU A 221 15.78 31.49 -16.59
N GLY A 222 16.74 32.21 -17.14
CA GLY A 222 16.63 33.66 -17.37
C GLY A 222 15.41 34.11 -18.19
N PRO A 223 15.16 33.57 -19.38
CA PRO A 223 13.99 33.92 -20.20
C PRO A 223 12.65 33.57 -19.54
N ILE A 224 12.61 32.46 -18.81
CA ILE A 224 11.38 32.01 -18.14
C ILE A 224 11.08 32.88 -16.92
N LEU A 225 12.09 33.22 -16.14
CA LEU A 225 11.93 34.16 -15.01
C LEU A 225 11.52 35.55 -15.50
N ALA A 226 12.04 36.04 -16.65
CA ALA A 226 11.62 37.26 -17.27
C ALA A 226 10.14 37.22 -17.73
N TYR A 227 9.73 36.12 -18.34
CA TYR A 227 8.32 35.88 -18.73
C TYR A 227 7.38 35.87 -17.52
N ILE A 228 7.75 35.13 -16.47
CA ILE A 228 6.97 35.06 -15.23
C ILE A 228 6.88 36.46 -14.58
N ALA A 229 7.98 37.21 -14.54
CA ALA A 229 7.99 38.56 -13.98
C ALA A 229 7.11 39.52 -14.77
N GLU A 230 7.07 39.40 -16.10
CA GLU A 230 6.17 40.19 -16.95
C GLU A 230 4.69 39.83 -16.73
N GLN A 231 4.36 38.53 -16.60
CA GLN A 231 3.00 38.08 -16.27
C GLN A 231 2.56 38.54 -14.88
N GLN A 232 3.46 38.51 -13.90
CA GLN A 232 3.18 39.02 -12.55
C GLN A 232 2.95 40.54 -12.56
N LYS A 233 3.73 41.32 -13.34
CA LYS A 233 3.48 42.77 -13.51
C LYS A 233 2.09 43.05 -14.10
N LYS A 234 1.68 42.30 -15.13
CA LYS A 234 0.33 42.41 -15.71
C LYS A 234 -0.79 42.09 -14.69
N LEU A 235 -0.60 41.06 -13.88
CA LEU A 235 -1.53 40.70 -12.82
C LEU A 235 -1.58 41.74 -11.69
N ASP A 236 -0.45 42.31 -11.31
CA ASP A 236 -0.40 43.34 -10.27
C ASP A 236 -1.00 44.69 -10.77
N MET A 237 -0.88 45.01 -12.04
CA MET A 237 -1.55 46.18 -12.63
C MET A 237 -3.08 46.04 -12.73
N SER A 238 -3.59 44.82 -12.79
CA SER A 238 -5.04 44.52 -12.81
C SER A 238 -5.70 44.55 -11.43
N ARG A 239 -4.92 44.63 -10.36
CA ARG A 239 -5.45 44.69 -8.99
C ARG A 239 -5.98 46.07 -8.65
N SER A 240 -7.25 46.12 -8.23
CA SER A 240 -7.87 47.34 -7.71
C SER A 240 -7.04 47.94 -6.57
N ALA A 241 -6.81 49.27 -6.61
CA ALA A 241 -6.11 50.01 -5.54
C ALA A 241 -6.76 49.87 -4.16
N LYS A 242 -7.99 49.34 -4.08
CA LYS A 242 -8.75 49.07 -2.82
C LYS A 242 -8.61 47.66 -2.30
N ALA A 243 -7.84 46.77 -2.94
CA ALA A 243 -7.68 45.41 -2.45
C ALA A 243 -6.87 45.37 -1.14
N PRO A 244 -7.26 44.57 -0.12
CA PRO A 244 -6.54 44.49 1.13
C PRO A 244 -5.12 43.96 0.92
N ARG A 245 -4.14 44.60 1.58
CA ARG A 245 -2.72 44.28 1.45
C ARG A 245 -2.39 43.00 2.17
N ARG A 246 -1.54 42.16 1.57
CA ARG A 246 -0.99 40.99 2.27
C ARG A 246 0.02 41.40 3.33
N ARG A 247 0.02 40.68 4.48
CA ARG A 247 0.97 40.89 5.59
C ARG A 247 2.40 40.76 5.08
N GLY A 248 3.21 41.80 5.21
CA GLY A 248 4.63 41.85 4.76
C GLY A 248 4.91 42.61 3.45
N GLN A 249 3.92 43.18 2.79
CA GLN A 249 4.14 44.04 1.61
C GLN A 249 4.73 45.41 1.99
N LYS A 250 5.95 45.71 1.51
CA LYS A 250 6.59 47.00 1.72
C LYS A 250 5.86 48.10 0.94
N ASN A 251 5.72 49.28 1.55
CA ASN A 251 5.17 50.46 0.86
C ASN A 251 6.16 50.92 -0.22
N HIS A 252 5.80 50.76 -1.47
CA HIS A 252 6.41 51.57 -2.53
C HIS A 252 5.70 52.94 -2.55
N MET A 253 6.28 53.93 -1.89
CA MET A 253 5.89 55.30 -2.14
C MET A 253 6.31 55.66 -3.57
N PHE A 254 5.35 55.96 -4.41
CA PHE A 254 5.62 56.68 -5.66
C PHE A 254 6.18 58.05 -5.29
N LYS A 255 7.47 58.25 -5.53
CA LYS A 255 7.99 59.63 -5.66
C LYS A 255 7.51 60.14 -7.03
N VAL A 256 6.54 61.04 -7.00
CA VAL A 256 6.24 61.91 -8.13
C VAL A 256 7.36 62.92 -8.16
N GLY A 257 8.17 62.92 -9.19
CA GLY A 257 9.07 63.96 -9.58
C GLY A 257 8.63 64.50 -10.95
#